data_50f5742e915c4b3bb1df69502e1ee634
#
_entry.id   50f5742e915c4b3bb1df69502e1ee634
#
_cell.length_a   1.000
_cell.length_b   1.000
_cell.length_c   1.000
_cell.angle_alpha   90.00
_cell.angle_beta   90.00
_cell.angle_gamma   90.00
#
_symmetry.space_group_name_H-M   'P 1'
#
loop_
_entity.id
_entity.type
_entity.pdbx_description
1 polymer ?
#
loop_
_entity_poly.entity_id
_entity_poly.type
_entity_poly.pdbx_seq_one_letter_code
_entity_poly.pdbx_strand_id
1 'polypeptide(L)'
;MYRRNIRHILIPLAAGLVLVIGYNLFLRPVLPPQTEQPTETEPVASPPVPPQSRSPESEGKSVRVLDQSVVPQTTHESLLEAIRDEIEKHNLSLAETKLKELPTAVLSDTKSKPFVAILWNNLGLQQERLNGTKVSINAYKRASELDDSNSVILMNLAHAYWEQRDRALDAEFLMKLMKIAPDEPFPHLAMADLLQEQDKLEEAAKHLDQAADRTKQDPGLQSYLAAVTAKVRRTQSVESHMAARSSTHFVVKFDGEEDQNTWISVLEILEETYREIGQKFGHFPSKSILVVLHAKDSFQGATGSPAWADGLYDPALGRIQIPTQGATTDRKWLAKVLRHEYVHALLHDRLGTSSGALPTWLNEGLAMQLAGDAWPELDQAMSGDIKVIPLIYLEGSWGALPASTSTVAYLEANSATRYLIERWGMAGVDELLKALQTKSTMAAALQNKLFISYEQFHRQWLESFERNRL
;
A
#
# COMPACT_ATOMS: atom_id res chain seq x y z
N MET A 1 31.91 7.60 -23.90
CA MET A 1 30.75 7.64 -24.82
C MET A 1 29.63 6.68 -24.35
N TYR A 2 29.46 6.48 -23.02
CA TYR A 2 28.58 5.44 -22.47
C TYR A 2 27.46 5.98 -21.53
N ARG A 3 27.32 7.31 -21.45
CA ARG A 3 26.34 7.96 -20.53
C ARG A 3 24.92 8.15 -21.08
N ARG A 4 24.63 7.74 -22.32
CA ARG A 4 23.36 8.09 -22.98
C ARG A 4 22.22 7.07 -22.89
N ASN A 5 22.47 5.82 -22.52
CA ASN A 5 21.44 4.76 -22.60
C ASN A 5 20.75 4.41 -21.26
N ILE A 6 21.24 4.89 -20.12
CA ILE A 6 20.64 4.59 -18.81
C ILE A 6 19.38 5.45 -18.55
N ARG A 7 19.31 6.66 -19.14
CA ARG A 7 18.21 7.60 -18.89
C ARG A 7 16.83 7.16 -19.42
N HIS A 8 16.77 6.27 -20.40
CA HIS A 8 15.49 5.89 -21.02
C HIS A 8 14.80 4.68 -20.41
N ILE A 9 15.46 3.94 -19.53
CA ILE A 9 14.92 2.69 -18.94
C ILE A 9 14.31 2.92 -17.54
N LEU A 10 14.76 3.94 -16.82
CA LEU A 10 14.31 4.20 -15.44
C LEU A 10 12.99 4.99 -15.35
N ILE A 11 12.70 5.86 -16.31
CA ILE A 11 11.55 6.76 -16.27
C ILE A 11 10.18 6.02 -16.35
N PRO A 12 9.99 5.03 -17.24
CA PRO A 12 8.70 4.31 -17.31
C PRO A 12 8.40 3.42 -16.12
N LEU A 13 9.40 3.04 -15.35
CA LEU A 13 9.28 2.04 -14.26
C LEU A 13 8.94 2.68 -12.90
N ALA A 14 9.49 3.86 -12.61
CA ALA A 14 9.08 4.66 -11.45
C ALA A 14 7.61 5.10 -11.60
N ALA A 15 7.20 5.49 -12.81
CA ALA A 15 5.82 5.82 -13.14
C ALA A 15 4.87 4.64 -12.92
N GLY A 16 5.28 3.42 -13.23
CA GLY A 16 4.45 2.22 -13.04
C GLY A 16 4.17 1.91 -11.56
N LEU A 17 5.15 2.07 -10.69
CA LEU A 17 4.99 1.78 -9.26
C LEU A 17 4.15 2.86 -8.56
N VAL A 18 4.41 4.12 -8.89
CA VAL A 18 3.67 5.27 -8.35
C VAL A 18 2.24 5.30 -8.90
N LEU A 19 2.01 4.90 -10.17
CA LEU A 19 0.69 4.79 -10.77
C LEU A 19 -0.16 3.66 -10.16
N VAL A 20 0.42 2.54 -9.76
CA VAL A 20 -0.34 1.45 -9.10
C VAL A 20 -0.87 1.89 -7.74
N ILE A 21 -0.10 2.66 -6.97
CA ILE A 21 -0.55 3.22 -5.69
C ILE A 21 -1.54 4.37 -5.92
N GLY A 22 -1.28 5.26 -6.90
CA GLY A 22 -2.13 6.42 -7.20
C GLY A 22 -3.39 6.10 -7.99
N TYR A 23 -3.35 5.12 -8.90
CA TYR A 23 -4.51 4.76 -9.73
C TYR A 23 -5.66 4.15 -8.93
N ASN A 24 -5.35 3.43 -7.87
CA ASN A 24 -6.37 2.89 -6.97
C ASN A 24 -6.95 3.93 -6.00
N LEU A 25 -6.28 5.09 -5.83
CA LEU A 25 -6.67 6.07 -4.82
C LEU A 25 -7.31 7.36 -5.39
N PHE A 26 -7.04 7.80 -6.65
CA PHE A 26 -7.32 9.20 -7.00
C PHE A 26 -7.71 9.54 -8.45
N LEU A 27 -7.67 8.67 -9.43
CA LEU A 27 -7.91 9.06 -10.82
C LEU A 27 -9.18 8.46 -11.43
N ARG A 28 -10.35 9.08 -11.12
CA ARG A 28 -11.45 9.21 -12.11
C ARG A 28 -11.72 10.70 -12.29
N PRO A 29 -11.79 11.21 -13.54
CA PRO A 29 -12.24 12.57 -13.80
C PRO A 29 -13.69 12.71 -13.33
N VAL A 30 -13.96 13.74 -12.54
CA VAL A 30 -15.33 14.17 -12.24
C VAL A 30 -15.91 14.72 -13.53
N LEU A 31 -16.81 13.97 -14.16
CA LEU A 31 -17.65 14.49 -15.23
C LEU A 31 -18.70 15.41 -14.62
N PRO A 32 -18.97 16.58 -15.24
CA PRO A 32 -20.04 17.47 -14.76
C PRO A 32 -21.41 16.80 -14.87
N PRO A 33 -22.38 17.17 -14.01
CA PRO A 33 -23.69 16.59 -14.01
C PRO A 33 -24.39 16.86 -15.35
N GLN A 34 -24.81 15.80 -16.05
CA GLN A 34 -25.70 15.93 -17.19
C GLN A 34 -27.12 16.11 -16.68
N THR A 35 -27.76 17.18 -17.13
CA THR A 35 -29.16 17.47 -16.93
C THR A 35 -30.02 16.40 -17.63
N GLU A 36 -30.87 15.73 -16.86
CA GLU A 36 -31.84 14.77 -17.35
C GLU A 36 -32.92 15.44 -18.22
N GLN A 37 -33.07 14.95 -19.44
CA GLN A 37 -34.32 15.04 -20.18
C GLN A 37 -34.94 13.64 -20.28
N PRO A 38 -36.24 13.48 -20.11
CA PRO A 38 -36.90 12.19 -20.13
C PRO A 38 -37.09 11.71 -21.59
N THR A 39 -36.62 10.51 -21.92
CA THR A 39 -36.93 9.82 -23.17
C THR A 39 -37.36 8.37 -22.92
N GLU A 40 -38.36 8.01 -23.71
CA GLU A 40 -39.15 6.81 -23.86
C GLU A 40 -38.43 5.47 -23.68
N THR A 41 -39.19 4.52 -23.17
CA THR A 41 -38.89 3.10 -22.97
C THR A 41 -38.63 2.36 -24.26
N GLU A 42 -37.42 1.82 -24.45
CA GLU A 42 -37.16 0.71 -25.39
C GLU A 42 -36.61 -0.52 -24.65
N PRO A 43 -36.74 -1.74 -25.21
CA PRO A 43 -36.58 -2.99 -24.47
C PRO A 43 -35.11 -3.25 -24.07
N VAL A 44 -34.96 -3.77 -22.86
CA VAL A 44 -33.70 -4.10 -22.22
C VAL A 44 -32.88 -5.08 -23.07
N ALA A 45 -31.87 -4.56 -23.77
CA ALA A 45 -30.79 -5.35 -24.32
C ALA A 45 -29.90 -5.83 -23.17
N SER A 46 -29.46 -7.08 -23.24
CA SER A 46 -28.47 -7.66 -22.32
C SER A 46 -27.27 -6.70 -22.14
N PRO A 47 -26.75 -6.51 -20.91
CA PRO A 47 -25.64 -5.61 -20.69
C PRO A 47 -24.48 -6.04 -21.58
N PRO A 48 -23.77 -5.09 -22.24
CA PRO A 48 -22.59 -5.40 -23.00
C PRO A 48 -21.58 -6.04 -22.03
N VAL A 49 -21.03 -7.18 -22.45
CA VAL A 49 -19.84 -7.77 -21.79
C VAL A 49 -18.82 -6.65 -21.65
N PRO A 50 -18.42 -6.27 -20.44
CA PRO A 50 -17.38 -5.25 -20.29
C PRO A 50 -16.18 -5.72 -21.10
N PRO A 51 -15.48 -4.83 -21.84
CA PRO A 51 -14.24 -5.22 -22.47
C PRO A 51 -13.43 -5.88 -21.36
N GLN A 52 -13.02 -7.12 -21.62
CA GLN A 52 -12.06 -7.77 -20.76
C GLN A 52 -10.99 -6.72 -20.51
N SER A 53 -10.95 -6.17 -19.31
CA SER A 53 -9.79 -5.46 -18.86
C SER A 53 -8.72 -6.52 -19.01
N ARG A 54 -8.00 -6.46 -20.12
CA ARG A 54 -6.65 -6.98 -20.12
C ARG A 54 -6.09 -6.33 -18.89
N SER A 55 -6.04 -7.11 -17.80
CA SER A 55 -5.01 -6.89 -16.80
C SER A 55 -3.81 -6.58 -17.65
N PRO A 56 -3.20 -5.39 -17.57
CA PRO A 56 -1.87 -5.32 -18.07
C PRO A 56 -1.24 -6.48 -17.29
N GLU A 57 -0.85 -7.53 -18.00
CA GLU A 57 0.30 -8.28 -17.61
C GLU A 57 1.40 -7.24 -17.55
N SER A 58 1.34 -6.37 -16.55
CA SER A 58 2.51 -5.81 -15.96
C SER A 58 3.18 -7.04 -15.37
N GLU A 59 3.90 -7.79 -16.24
CA GLU A 59 5.14 -8.36 -15.76
C GLU A 59 5.66 -7.33 -14.79
N GLY A 60 5.59 -7.62 -13.49
CA GLY A 60 6.10 -6.74 -12.45
C GLY A 60 7.61 -6.67 -12.62
N LYS A 61 8.02 -5.92 -13.67
CA LYS A 61 9.42 -5.63 -13.92
C LYS A 61 9.86 -4.83 -12.73
N SER A 62 10.60 -5.47 -11.85
CA SER A 62 11.30 -4.80 -10.77
C SER A 62 11.90 -3.51 -11.31
N VAL A 63 11.63 -2.40 -10.62
CA VAL A 63 12.27 -1.09 -10.89
C VAL A 63 13.79 -1.19 -10.78
N ARG A 64 14.27 -2.27 -10.19
CA ARG A 64 15.67 -2.52 -9.87
C ARG A 64 16.44 -2.99 -11.10
N VAL A 65 17.62 -2.45 -11.26
CA VAL A 65 18.45 -2.64 -12.45
C VAL A 65 19.48 -3.74 -12.19
N LEU A 66 19.55 -4.71 -13.12
CA LEU A 66 20.65 -5.67 -13.19
C LEU A 66 21.91 -4.92 -13.63
N ASP A 67 22.97 -5.00 -12.85
CA ASP A 67 24.27 -4.44 -13.25
C ASP A 67 24.99 -5.44 -14.17
N GLN A 68 25.22 -5.03 -15.42
CA GLN A 68 25.88 -5.83 -16.47
C GLN A 68 27.37 -5.51 -16.60
N SER A 69 28.01 -5.06 -15.53
CA SER A 69 29.46 -4.78 -15.56
C SER A 69 30.27 -6.00 -15.97
N VAL A 70 31.31 -5.74 -16.73
CA VAL A 70 32.23 -6.78 -17.21
C VAL A 70 33.07 -7.29 -16.04
N VAL A 71 33.26 -8.61 -15.98
CA VAL A 71 34.15 -9.23 -14.98
C VAL A 71 35.54 -8.62 -15.07
N PRO A 72 36.12 -8.17 -13.97
CA PRO A 72 37.45 -7.54 -13.98
C PRO A 72 38.54 -8.57 -14.31
N GLN A 73 39.46 -8.22 -15.18
CA GLN A 73 40.65 -9.01 -15.44
C GLN A 73 41.57 -9.04 -14.21
N THR A 74 41.47 -10.09 -13.44
CA THR A 74 42.24 -10.34 -12.21
C THR A 74 42.61 -11.82 -12.12
N THR A 75 43.43 -12.17 -11.13
CA THR A 75 43.72 -13.58 -10.83
C THR A 75 42.47 -14.35 -10.35
N HIS A 76 41.36 -13.67 -10.13
CA HIS A 76 40.10 -14.22 -9.62
C HIS A 76 38.99 -14.24 -10.70
N GLU A 77 39.29 -13.83 -11.94
CA GLU A 77 38.33 -13.68 -13.03
C GLU A 77 37.44 -14.92 -13.22
N SER A 78 38.05 -16.11 -13.37
CA SER A 78 37.31 -17.35 -13.59
C SER A 78 36.36 -17.71 -12.44
N LEU A 79 36.72 -17.38 -11.20
CA LEU A 79 35.88 -17.61 -10.03
C LEU A 79 34.68 -16.67 -10.03
N LEU A 80 34.88 -15.39 -10.36
CA LEU A 80 33.82 -14.37 -10.45
C LEU A 80 32.86 -14.65 -11.61
N GLU A 81 33.40 -15.11 -12.75
CA GLU A 81 32.58 -15.56 -13.88
C GLU A 81 31.69 -16.76 -13.51
N ALA A 82 32.25 -17.75 -12.84
CA ALA A 82 31.50 -18.92 -12.40
C ALA A 82 30.36 -18.56 -11.43
N ILE A 83 30.51 -17.53 -10.61
CA ILE A 83 29.44 -17.05 -9.73
C ILE A 83 28.38 -16.30 -10.53
N ARG A 84 28.78 -15.40 -11.46
CA ARG A 84 27.86 -14.72 -12.35
C ARG A 84 26.99 -15.70 -13.13
N ASP A 85 27.61 -16.73 -13.70
CA ASP A 85 26.92 -17.77 -14.44
C ASP A 85 25.86 -18.51 -13.60
N GLU A 86 26.15 -18.81 -12.31
CA GLU A 86 25.14 -19.41 -11.43
C GLU A 86 23.94 -18.47 -11.19
N ILE A 87 24.18 -17.17 -11.05
CA ILE A 87 23.10 -16.17 -10.91
C ILE A 87 22.24 -16.12 -12.18
N GLU A 88 22.88 -16.10 -13.36
CA GLU A 88 22.20 -16.06 -14.66
C GLU A 88 21.40 -17.34 -14.94
N LYS A 89 21.90 -18.50 -14.49
CA LYS A 89 21.20 -19.79 -14.57
C LYS A 89 20.14 -19.99 -13.49
N HIS A 90 19.92 -18.99 -12.64
CA HIS A 90 18.99 -19.02 -11.48
C HIS A 90 19.33 -20.08 -10.41
N ASN A 91 20.59 -20.52 -10.34
CA ASN A 91 21.09 -21.40 -9.28
C ASN A 91 21.41 -20.60 -8.01
N LEU A 92 20.43 -19.85 -7.49
CA LEU A 92 20.65 -18.78 -6.52
C LEU A 92 21.25 -19.25 -5.18
N SER A 93 20.87 -20.45 -4.71
CA SER A 93 21.44 -21.01 -3.48
C SER A 93 22.92 -21.36 -3.64
N LEU A 94 23.32 -21.86 -4.80
CA LEU A 94 24.72 -22.18 -5.10
C LEU A 94 25.55 -20.90 -5.28
N ALA A 95 25.00 -19.91 -5.97
CA ALA A 95 25.62 -18.59 -6.13
C ALA A 95 25.87 -17.93 -4.77
N GLU A 96 24.87 -17.96 -3.88
CA GLU A 96 24.97 -17.41 -2.54
C GLU A 96 26.04 -18.11 -1.70
N THR A 97 26.11 -19.44 -1.78
CA THR A 97 27.13 -20.23 -1.10
C THR A 97 28.54 -19.86 -1.59
N LYS A 98 28.75 -19.84 -2.91
CA LYS A 98 30.03 -19.42 -3.49
C LYS A 98 30.43 -18.00 -3.10
N LEU A 99 29.47 -17.06 -3.05
CA LEU A 99 29.74 -15.68 -2.60
C LEU A 99 30.15 -15.60 -1.13
N LYS A 100 29.54 -16.41 -0.27
CA LYS A 100 29.89 -16.48 1.17
C LYS A 100 31.27 -17.11 1.43
N GLU A 101 31.68 -18.05 0.57
CA GLU A 101 32.92 -18.79 0.68
C GLU A 101 34.10 -18.12 -0.06
N LEU A 102 33.92 -16.89 -0.59
CA LEU A 102 34.98 -16.18 -1.28
C LEU A 102 36.21 -15.97 -0.38
N PRO A 103 37.41 -16.28 -0.89
CA PRO A 103 38.66 -16.01 -0.16
C PRO A 103 38.83 -14.53 0.18
N THR A 104 39.41 -14.26 1.34
CA THR A 104 39.70 -12.87 1.76
C THR A 104 40.54 -12.09 0.74
N ALA A 105 41.40 -12.79 -0.01
CA ALA A 105 42.21 -12.19 -1.08
C ALA A 105 41.34 -11.53 -2.16
N VAL A 106 40.20 -12.13 -2.52
CA VAL A 106 39.23 -11.57 -3.49
C VAL A 106 38.59 -10.30 -2.95
N LEU A 107 38.20 -10.32 -1.66
CA LEU A 107 37.55 -9.18 -1.00
C LEU A 107 38.53 -8.03 -0.68
N SER A 108 39.84 -8.31 -0.67
CA SER A 108 40.90 -7.33 -0.48
C SER A 108 41.41 -6.73 -1.79
N ASP A 109 41.12 -7.38 -2.93
CA ASP A 109 41.51 -6.88 -4.24
C ASP A 109 40.63 -5.72 -4.68
N THR A 110 41.24 -4.58 -4.98
CA THR A 110 40.56 -3.31 -5.31
C THR A 110 39.69 -3.37 -6.56
N LYS A 111 39.98 -4.31 -7.50
CA LYS A 111 39.19 -4.52 -8.73
C LYS A 111 38.08 -5.56 -8.51
N SER A 112 38.37 -6.61 -7.77
CA SER A 112 37.43 -7.70 -7.52
C SER A 112 36.35 -7.32 -6.52
N LYS A 113 36.68 -6.60 -5.46
CA LYS A 113 35.73 -6.24 -4.39
C LYS A 113 34.47 -5.51 -4.89
N PRO A 114 34.57 -4.44 -5.73
CA PRO A 114 33.38 -3.78 -6.27
C PRO A 114 32.54 -4.70 -7.16
N PHE A 115 33.19 -5.63 -7.88
CA PHE A 115 32.48 -6.60 -8.70
C PHE A 115 31.75 -7.65 -7.85
N VAL A 116 32.31 -8.07 -6.72
CA VAL A 116 31.61 -8.93 -5.75
C VAL A 116 30.37 -8.21 -5.18
N ALA A 117 30.45 -6.90 -4.97
CA ALA A 117 29.26 -6.11 -4.58
C ALA A 117 28.16 -6.17 -5.68
N ILE A 118 28.55 -6.06 -6.95
CA ILE A 118 27.62 -6.20 -8.08
C ILE A 118 27.02 -7.60 -8.12
N LEU A 119 27.80 -8.67 -7.90
CA LEU A 119 27.27 -10.04 -7.88
C LEU A 119 26.25 -10.23 -6.76
N TRP A 120 26.50 -9.71 -5.55
CA TRP A 120 25.51 -9.71 -4.46
C TRP A 120 24.24 -8.93 -4.81
N ASN A 121 24.38 -7.78 -5.44
CA ASN A 121 23.24 -6.99 -5.94
C ASN A 121 22.40 -7.78 -6.95
N ASN A 122 23.05 -8.40 -7.92
CA ASN A 122 22.39 -9.17 -8.97
C ASN A 122 21.72 -10.44 -8.42
N LEU A 123 22.36 -11.09 -7.44
CA LEU A 123 21.73 -12.19 -6.68
C LEU A 123 20.45 -11.70 -5.98
N GLY A 124 20.53 -10.57 -5.28
CA GLY A 124 19.37 -9.97 -4.64
C GLY A 124 18.22 -9.69 -5.62
N LEU A 125 18.53 -9.18 -6.79
CA LEU A 125 17.54 -8.91 -7.84
C LEU A 125 16.85 -10.20 -8.33
N GLN A 126 17.59 -11.29 -8.53
CA GLN A 126 17.01 -12.56 -8.93
C GLN A 126 16.22 -13.22 -7.79
N GLN A 127 16.71 -13.14 -6.55
CA GLN A 127 15.97 -13.60 -5.37
C GLN A 127 14.63 -12.87 -5.23
N GLU A 128 14.63 -11.56 -5.47
CA GLU A 128 13.40 -10.77 -5.43
C GLU A 128 12.38 -11.18 -6.47
N ARG A 129 12.83 -11.38 -7.72
CA ARG A 129 11.96 -11.79 -8.84
C ARG A 129 11.29 -13.13 -8.59
N LEU A 130 12.00 -14.06 -7.95
CA LEU A 130 11.52 -15.44 -7.74
C LEU A 130 10.82 -15.62 -6.38
N ASN A 131 11.27 -14.93 -5.32
CA ASN A 131 10.91 -15.22 -3.94
C ASN A 131 10.38 -13.98 -3.19
N GLY A 132 10.32 -12.84 -3.84
CA GLY A 132 9.84 -11.57 -3.28
C GLY A 132 10.91 -10.77 -2.54
N THR A 133 10.60 -9.50 -2.29
CA THR A 133 11.52 -8.47 -1.79
C THR A 133 12.15 -8.80 -0.44
N LYS A 134 11.40 -9.41 0.47
CA LYS A 134 11.92 -9.74 1.82
C LYS A 134 13.16 -10.63 1.80
N VAL A 135 13.23 -11.57 0.85
CA VAL A 135 14.36 -12.52 0.74
C VAL A 135 15.61 -11.83 0.20
N SER A 136 15.45 -10.84 -0.69
CA SER A 136 16.54 -10.14 -1.37
C SER A 136 17.31 -9.14 -0.50
N ILE A 137 16.71 -8.62 0.58
CA ILE A 137 17.29 -7.56 1.41
C ILE A 137 18.69 -7.93 1.91
N ASN A 138 18.91 -9.17 2.34
CA ASN A 138 20.21 -9.59 2.83
C ASN A 138 21.31 -9.53 1.76
N ALA A 139 20.96 -9.89 0.52
CA ALA A 139 21.91 -9.80 -0.59
C ALA A 139 22.24 -8.34 -0.93
N TYR A 140 21.24 -7.45 -0.97
CA TYR A 140 21.47 -6.02 -1.18
C TYR A 140 22.28 -5.37 -0.03
N LYS A 141 22.06 -5.77 1.22
CA LYS A 141 22.88 -5.34 2.37
C LYS A 141 24.34 -5.72 2.18
N ARG A 142 24.60 -6.99 1.83
CA ARG A 142 25.97 -7.45 1.56
C ARG A 142 26.62 -6.69 0.43
N ALA A 143 25.87 -6.39 -0.64
CA ALA A 143 26.36 -5.55 -1.72
C ALA A 143 26.76 -4.14 -1.23
N SER A 144 25.91 -3.49 -0.45
CA SER A 144 26.16 -2.13 0.09
C SER A 144 27.30 -2.08 1.12
N GLU A 145 27.55 -3.15 1.87
CA GLU A 145 28.72 -3.27 2.78
C GLU A 145 30.04 -3.35 2.01
N LEU A 146 30.02 -3.89 0.79
CA LEU A 146 31.21 -4.01 -0.06
C LEU A 146 31.46 -2.76 -0.89
N ASP A 147 30.41 -2.09 -1.37
CA ASP A 147 30.47 -0.83 -2.11
C ASP A 147 29.31 0.09 -1.71
N ASP A 148 29.57 0.97 -0.76
CA ASP A 148 28.61 1.92 -0.20
C ASP A 148 28.53 3.23 -0.99
N SER A 149 29.22 3.32 -2.12
CA SER A 149 29.23 4.46 -3.05
C SER A 149 28.49 4.17 -4.36
N ASN A 150 28.14 2.92 -4.63
CA ASN A 150 27.45 2.52 -5.85
C ASN A 150 25.96 2.89 -5.79
N SER A 151 25.54 3.84 -6.63
CA SER A 151 24.16 4.35 -6.64
C SER A 151 23.13 3.29 -6.99
N VAL A 152 23.45 2.32 -7.88
CA VAL A 152 22.53 1.24 -8.25
C VAL A 152 22.27 0.31 -7.08
N ILE A 153 23.33 -0.09 -6.36
CA ILE A 153 23.24 -0.95 -5.19
C ILE A 153 22.41 -0.28 -4.09
N LEU A 154 22.73 0.97 -3.76
CA LEU A 154 22.01 1.72 -2.73
C LEU A 154 20.56 1.99 -3.12
N MET A 155 20.28 2.24 -4.40
CA MET A 155 18.92 2.44 -4.89
C MET A 155 18.10 1.15 -4.77
N ASN A 156 18.66 0.00 -5.17
CA ASN A 156 18.01 -1.29 -5.04
C ASN A 156 17.70 -1.63 -3.57
N LEU A 157 18.64 -1.38 -2.67
CA LEU A 157 18.45 -1.57 -1.23
C LEU A 157 17.37 -0.63 -0.68
N ALA A 158 17.40 0.66 -1.08
CA ALA A 158 16.42 1.65 -0.67
C ALA A 158 14.99 1.26 -1.10
N HIS A 159 14.82 0.82 -2.34
CA HIS A 159 13.53 0.31 -2.82
C HIS A 159 13.08 -0.92 -2.02
N ALA A 160 13.99 -1.84 -1.71
CA ALA A 160 13.68 -3.02 -0.93
C ALA A 160 13.21 -2.67 0.49
N TYR A 161 13.90 -1.74 1.14
CA TYR A 161 13.50 -1.23 2.44
C TYR A 161 12.14 -0.51 2.39
N TRP A 162 11.94 0.33 1.39
CA TRP A 162 10.68 1.07 1.22
C TRP A 162 9.50 0.13 1.03
N GLU A 163 9.63 -0.89 0.17
CA GLU A 163 8.58 -1.89 -0.05
C GLU A 163 8.26 -2.70 1.22
N GLN A 164 9.25 -2.97 2.06
CA GLN A 164 9.06 -3.70 3.30
C GLN A 164 8.76 -2.79 4.51
N ARG A 165 8.66 -1.48 4.32
CA ARG A 165 8.56 -0.46 5.38
C ARG A 165 9.63 -0.66 6.46
N ASP A 166 10.84 -1.04 6.04
CA ASP A 166 11.97 -1.29 6.91
C ASP A 166 12.51 0.03 7.48
N ARG A 167 12.67 0.10 8.81
CA ARG A 167 13.18 1.28 9.51
C ARG A 167 14.60 1.66 9.14
N ALA A 168 15.35 0.78 8.49
CA ALA A 168 16.67 1.09 7.97
C ALA A 168 16.65 2.08 6.80
N LEU A 169 15.48 2.33 6.18
CA LEU A 169 15.27 3.45 5.27
C LEU A 169 14.97 4.71 6.07
N ASP A 170 15.96 5.27 6.69
CA ASP A 170 15.86 6.50 7.47
C ASP A 170 16.30 7.75 6.68
N ALA A 171 16.17 8.91 7.31
CA ALA A 171 16.54 10.18 6.68
C ALA A 171 18.03 10.27 6.32
N GLU A 172 18.92 9.66 7.11
CA GLU A 172 20.36 9.67 6.86
C GLU A 172 20.70 8.86 5.61
N PHE A 173 20.13 7.66 5.48
CA PHE A 173 20.26 6.84 4.28
C PHE A 173 19.76 7.56 3.03
N LEU A 174 18.59 8.18 3.10
CA LEU A 174 17.99 8.91 1.98
C LEU A 174 18.81 10.15 1.61
N MET A 175 19.33 10.90 2.57
CA MET A 175 20.22 12.03 2.31
C MET A 175 21.54 11.59 1.66
N LYS A 176 22.12 10.46 2.08
CA LYS A 176 23.28 9.87 1.42
C LYS A 176 22.98 9.55 -0.04
N LEU A 177 21.82 8.92 -0.30
CA LEU A 177 21.41 8.53 -1.64
C LEU A 177 21.16 9.74 -2.54
N MET A 178 20.55 10.82 -2.04
CA MET A 178 20.36 12.08 -2.78
C MET A 178 21.70 12.73 -3.19
N LYS A 179 22.75 12.57 -2.39
CA LYS A 179 24.10 13.08 -2.73
C LYS A 179 24.76 12.25 -3.83
N ILE A 180 24.58 10.93 -3.80
CA ILE A 180 25.19 10.00 -4.77
C ILE A 180 24.41 9.98 -6.09
N ALA A 181 23.10 10.11 -6.04
CA ALA A 181 22.20 10.07 -7.18
C ALA A 181 21.25 11.29 -7.21
N PRO A 182 21.75 12.52 -7.43
CA PRO A 182 20.99 13.76 -7.26
C PRO A 182 19.87 13.94 -8.30
N ASP A 183 19.96 13.27 -9.43
CA ASP A 183 18.95 13.35 -10.51
C ASP A 183 17.79 12.35 -10.34
N GLU A 184 17.88 11.45 -9.34
CA GLU A 184 16.88 10.42 -9.12
C GLU A 184 15.69 10.95 -8.28
N PRO A 185 14.44 10.76 -8.72
CA PRO A 185 13.26 11.24 -8.00
C PRO A 185 12.94 10.40 -6.76
N PHE A 186 13.25 9.10 -6.79
CA PHE A 186 12.82 8.15 -5.75
C PHE A 186 13.29 8.51 -4.33
N PRO A 187 14.54 8.95 -4.08
CA PRO A 187 14.96 9.32 -2.72
C PRO A 187 14.15 10.47 -2.14
N HIS A 188 13.70 11.40 -2.98
CA HIS A 188 12.81 12.48 -2.56
C HIS A 188 11.39 11.98 -2.28
N LEU A 189 10.86 11.05 -3.07
CA LEU A 189 9.56 10.42 -2.81
C LEU A 189 9.56 9.65 -1.50
N ALA A 190 10.59 8.84 -1.26
CA ALA A 190 10.74 8.08 -0.03
C ALA A 190 10.93 8.99 1.20
N MET A 191 11.66 10.11 1.05
CA MET A 191 11.80 11.12 2.11
C MET A 191 10.45 11.81 2.39
N ALA A 192 9.68 12.14 1.36
CA ALA A 192 8.35 12.72 1.54
C ALA A 192 7.42 11.75 2.29
N ASP A 193 7.44 10.46 1.97
CA ASP A 193 6.68 9.42 2.66
C ASP A 193 7.09 9.34 4.15
N LEU A 194 8.39 9.28 4.44
CA LEU A 194 8.92 9.30 5.79
C LEU A 194 8.50 10.55 6.58
N LEU A 195 8.53 11.73 5.96
CA LEU A 195 8.15 12.99 6.58
C LEU A 195 6.63 13.08 6.81
N GLN A 196 5.81 12.52 5.91
CA GLN A 196 4.36 12.41 6.11
C GLN A 196 4.02 11.51 7.30
N GLU A 197 4.72 10.37 7.45
CA GLU A 197 4.59 9.51 8.64
C GLU A 197 4.98 10.21 9.94
N GLN A 198 5.90 11.18 9.88
CA GLN A 198 6.31 12.02 11.01
C GLN A 198 5.44 13.27 11.18
N ASP A 199 4.41 13.43 10.37
CA ASP A 199 3.53 14.60 10.35
C ASP A 199 4.23 15.94 10.00
N LYS A 200 5.36 15.87 9.31
CA LYS A 200 6.14 17.02 8.82
C LYS A 200 5.72 17.39 7.41
N LEU A 201 4.46 17.81 7.27
CA LEU A 201 3.81 17.95 5.96
C LEU A 201 4.43 19.04 5.08
N GLU A 202 4.95 20.13 5.68
CA GLU A 202 5.62 21.19 4.92
C GLU A 202 6.92 20.70 4.29
N GLU A 203 7.72 19.95 5.05
CA GLU A 203 8.96 19.37 4.56
C GLU A 203 8.68 18.30 3.51
N ALA A 204 7.66 17.47 3.73
CA ALA A 204 7.21 16.47 2.77
C ALA A 204 6.82 17.11 1.42
N ALA A 205 6.05 18.22 1.44
CA ALA A 205 5.66 18.93 0.23
C ALA A 205 6.89 19.45 -0.55
N LYS A 206 7.92 19.94 0.14
CA LYS A 206 9.18 20.38 -0.50
C LYS A 206 9.89 19.23 -1.22
N HIS A 207 9.90 18.03 -0.63
CA HIS A 207 10.49 16.85 -1.26
C HIS A 207 9.64 16.35 -2.45
N LEU A 208 8.31 16.43 -2.37
CA LEU A 208 7.44 16.14 -3.51
C LEU A 208 7.69 17.09 -4.70
N ASP A 209 7.86 18.38 -4.45
CA ASP A 209 8.24 19.35 -5.49
C ASP A 209 9.58 19.00 -6.14
N GLN A 210 10.57 18.61 -5.32
CA GLN A 210 11.89 18.21 -5.83
C GLN A 210 11.83 16.90 -6.64
N ALA A 211 10.97 15.96 -6.27
CA ALA A 211 10.71 14.77 -7.08
C ALA A 211 10.05 15.15 -8.41
N ALA A 212 9.04 16.05 -8.37
CA ALA A 212 8.37 16.53 -9.57
C ALA A 212 9.34 17.22 -10.54
N ASP A 213 10.28 18.02 -10.04
CA ASP A 213 11.31 18.66 -10.88
C ASP A 213 12.21 17.67 -11.62
N ARG A 214 12.41 16.46 -11.07
CA ARG A 214 13.23 15.39 -11.66
C ARG A 214 12.47 14.51 -12.65
N THR A 215 11.15 14.62 -12.70
CA THR A 215 10.26 13.78 -13.53
C THR A 215 9.61 14.53 -14.68
N LYS A 216 10.16 15.70 -15.08
CA LYS A 216 9.57 16.60 -16.10
C LYS A 216 9.27 15.94 -17.46
N GLN A 217 9.87 14.79 -17.75
CA GLN A 217 9.66 14.05 -19.00
C GLN A 217 8.53 13.01 -18.89
N ASP A 218 7.88 12.85 -17.73
CA ASP A 218 6.77 11.93 -17.51
C ASP A 218 5.51 12.69 -17.07
N PRO A 219 4.62 13.05 -18.02
CA PRO A 219 3.40 13.82 -17.72
C PRO A 219 2.45 13.10 -16.75
N GLY A 220 2.42 11.76 -16.77
CA GLY A 220 1.57 10.98 -15.86
C GLY A 220 2.05 11.10 -14.42
N LEU A 221 3.35 10.91 -14.19
CA LEU A 221 3.97 11.06 -12.89
C LEU A 221 3.91 12.52 -12.39
N GLN A 222 4.09 13.50 -13.28
CA GLN A 222 3.91 14.91 -12.99
C GLN A 222 2.51 15.22 -12.45
N SER A 223 1.48 14.77 -13.16
CA SER A 223 0.08 14.97 -12.76
C SER A 223 -0.21 14.33 -11.40
N TYR A 224 0.29 13.11 -11.18
CA TYR A 224 0.16 12.42 -9.90
C TYR A 224 0.85 13.18 -8.77
N LEU A 225 2.10 13.59 -8.94
CA LEU A 225 2.87 14.33 -7.93
C LEU A 225 2.20 15.67 -7.60
N ALA A 226 1.69 16.38 -8.61
CA ALA A 226 0.93 17.61 -8.39
C ALA A 226 -0.31 17.37 -7.52
N ALA A 227 -1.06 16.30 -7.75
CA ALA A 227 -2.23 15.94 -6.96
C ALA A 227 -1.86 15.60 -5.51
N VAL A 228 -0.81 14.79 -5.30
CA VAL A 228 -0.32 14.43 -3.96
C VAL A 228 0.20 15.66 -3.22
N THR A 229 1.00 16.50 -3.86
CA THR A 229 1.52 17.73 -3.26
C THR A 229 0.38 18.68 -2.86
N ALA A 230 -0.62 18.84 -3.73
CA ALA A 230 -1.79 19.67 -3.42
C ALA A 230 -2.57 19.12 -2.22
N LYS A 231 -2.70 17.80 -2.10
CA LYS A 231 -3.32 17.14 -0.94
C LYS A 231 -2.53 17.41 0.33
N VAL A 232 -1.21 17.17 0.32
CA VAL A 232 -0.33 17.38 1.49
C VAL A 232 -0.40 18.84 1.97
N ARG A 233 -0.33 19.81 1.05
CA ARG A 233 -0.43 21.24 1.39
C ARG A 233 -1.79 21.63 1.94
N ARG A 234 -2.87 21.09 1.40
CA ARG A 234 -4.23 21.31 1.92
C ARG A 234 -4.34 20.78 3.35
N THR A 235 -3.89 19.56 3.57
CA THR A 235 -3.87 18.93 4.90
C THR A 235 -3.07 19.76 5.89
N GLN A 236 -1.86 20.19 5.52
CA GLN A 236 -1.04 21.07 6.35
C GLN A 236 -1.77 22.38 6.71
N SER A 237 -2.40 23.03 5.73
CA SER A 237 -3.13 24.28 5.96
C SER A 237 -4.29 24.11 6.96
N VAL A 238 -5.02 22.98 6.88
CA VAL A 238 -6.11 22.67 7.80
C VAL A 238 -5.60 22.32 9.20
N GLU A 239 -4.51 21.57 9.30
CA GLU A 239 -4.04 21.01 10.56
C GLU A 239 -3.02 21.91 11.30
N SER A 240 -2.51 22.97 10.67
CA SER A 240 -1.44 23.82 11.23
C SER A 240 -1.76 24.49 12.56
N HIS A 241 -3.03 24.67 12.86
CA HIS A 241 -3.52 25.31 14.10
C HIS A 241 -4.07 24.32 15.12
N MET A 242 -4.15 23.03 14.77
CA MET A 242 -4.70 22.01 15.65
C MET A 242 -3.75 21.70 16.82
N ALA A 243 -4.33 21.52 18.00
CA ALA A 243 -3.61 20.99 19.16
C ALA A 243 -3.40 19.47 19.00
N ALA A 244 -2.31 18.95 19.57
CA ALA A 244 -2.03 17.52 19.54
C ALA A 244 -1.91 16.95 20.96
N ARG A 245 -2.40 15.72 21.16
CA ARG A 245 -2.22 14.90 22.36
C ARG A 245 -1.86 13.49 21.96
N SER A 246 -1.04 12.83 22.76
CA SER A 246 -0.55 11.49 22.46
C SER A 246 -0.78 10.52 23.61
N SER A 247 -0.95 9.26 23.24
CA SER A 247 -0.86 8.09 24.11
C SER A 247 0.36 7.22 23.70
N THR A 248 0.37 5.95 24.08
CA THR A 248 1.47 5.04 23.71
C THR A 248 1.50 4.75 22.20
N HIS A 249 0.32 4.57 21.58
CA HIS A 249 0.24 4.11 20.19
C HIS A 249 -0.46 5.10 19.26
N PHE A 250 -0.99 6.21 19.78
CA PHE A 250 -1.77 7.17 19.00
C PHE A 250 -1.37 8.61 19.28
N VAL A 251 -1.52 9.45 18.25
CA VAL A 251 -1.47 10.90 18.35
C VAL A 251 -2.79 11.44 17.84
N VAL A 252 -3.51 12.25 18.61
CA VAL A 252 -4.76 12.87 18.20
C VAL A 252 -4.55 14.36 18.00
N LYS A 253 -4.89 14.85 16.81
CA LYS A 253 -4.98 16.28 16.48
C LYS A 253 -6.44 16.73 16.52
N PHE A 254 -6.70 17.92 17.05
CA PHE A 254 -8.04 18.45 17.21
C PHE A 254 -8.04 19.99 17.30
N ASP A 255 -9.15 20.61 16.97
CA ASP A 255 -9.33 22.05 17.17
C ASP A 255 -9.56 22.34 18.66
N GLY A 256 -8.74 23.25 19.22
CA GLY A 256 -8.50 23.37 20.67
C GLY A 256 -9.68 23.67 21.57
N GLU A 257 -10.77 24.27 21.07
CA GLU A 257 -11.90 24.67 21.91
C GLU A 257 -13.09 23.71 21.84
N GLU A 258 -13.38 23.13 20.70
CA GLU A 258 -14.57 22.31 20.49
C GLU A 258 -14.40 20.85 20.94
N ASP A 259 -13.18 20.32 20.89
CA ASP A 259 -12.92 18.89 21.12
C ASP A 259 -12.18 18.57 22.42
N GLN A 260 -12.16 19.49 23.40
CA GLN A 260 -11.37 19.35 24.64
C GLN A 260 -11.59 18.03 25.43
N ASN A 261 -12.76 17.43 25.34
CA ASN A 261 -13.05 16.15 26.00
C ASN A 261 -13.12 14.99 25.02
N THR A 262 -13.35 15.23 23.75
CA THR A 262 -13.50 14.18 22.72
C THR A 262 -12.19 13.44 22.49
N TRP A 263 -11.04 14.16 22.47
CA TRP A 263 -9.74 13.54 22.28
C TRP A 263 -9.37 12.50 23.35
N ILE A 264 -9.82 12.70 24.62
CA ILE A 264 -9.61 11.72 25.69
C ILE A 264 -10.33 10.42 25.36
N SER A 265 -11.63 10.54 25.00
CA SER A 265 -12.45 9.38 24.61
C SER A 265 -11.88 8.67 23.37
N VAL A 266 -11.35 9.42 22.41
CA VAL A 266 -10.70 8.86 21.22
C VAL A 266 -9.47 8.03 21.61
N LEU A 267 -8.56 8.57 22.43
CA LEU A 267 -7.37 7.84 22.88
C LEU A 267 -7.73 6.59 23.71
N GLU A 268 -8.70 6.69 24.62
CA GLU A 268 -9.16 5.53 25.41
C GLU A 268 -9.69 4.41 24.51
N ILE A 269 -10.59 4.74 23.57
CA ILE A 269 -11.18 3.79 22.63
C ILE A 269 -10.10 3.15 21.77
N LEU A 270 -9.16 3.93 21.25
CA LEU A 270 -8.13 3.44 20.35
C LEU A 270 -7.10 2.56 21.06
N GLU A 271 -6.69 2.89 22.29
CA GLU A 271 -5.77 2.05 23.07
C GLU A 271 -6.42 0.71 23.46
N GLU A 272 -7.71 0.69 23.75
CA GLU A 272 -8.47 -0.53 23.95
C GLU A 272 -8.55 -1.34 22.64
N THR A 273 -8.89 -0.67 21.54
CA THR A 273 -8.99 -1.25 20.20
C THR A 273 -7.66 -1.87 19.74
N TYR A 274 -6.54 -1.17 19.96
CA TYR A 274 -5.19 -1.66 19.65
C TYR A 274 -4.93 -3.01 20.33
N ARG A 275 -5.25 -3.13 21.63
CA ARG A 275 -5.03 -4.36 22.39
C ARG A 275 -5.95 -5.48 21.92
N GLU A 276 -7.25 -5.22 21.80
CA GLU A 276 -8.25 -6.23 21.46
C GLU A 276 -8.09 -6.74 20.03
N ILE A 277 -8.06 -5.83 19.07
CA ILE A 277 -7.99 -6.19 17.64
C ILE A 277 -6.59 -6.69 17.30
N GLY A 278 -5.54 -6.07 17.84
CA GLY A 278 -4.17 -6.54 17.65
C GLY A 278 -3.96 -7.97 18.12
N GLN A 279 -4.52 -8.32 19.30
CA GLN A 279 -4.48 -9.69 19.82
C GLN A 279 -5.29 -10.65 18.95
N LYS A 280 -6.51 -10.27 18.55
CA LYS A 280 -7.40 -11.09 17.71
C LYS A 280 -6.82 -11.33 16.32
N PHE A 281 -6.17 -10.33 15.75
CA PHE A 281 -5.58 -10.38 14.40
C PHE A 281 -4.14 -10.91 14.39
N GLY A 282 -3.43 -10.87 15.54
CA GLY A 282 -2.04 -11.32 15.64
C GLY A 282 -1.01 -10.35 15.05
N HIS A 283 -1.35 -9.06 14.93
CA HIS A 283 -0.47 -8.01 14.44
C HIS A 283 -0.68 -6.71 15.20
N PHE A 284 0.41 -6.01 15.48
CA PHE A 284 0.42 -4.74 16.18
C PHE A 284 1.24 -3.72 15.37
N PRO A 285 0.63 -2.59 14.94
CA PRO A 285 1.37 -1.53 14.31
C PRO A 285 2.52 -1.04 15.20
N SER A 286 3.71 -0.92 14.62
CA SER A 286 4.92 -0.57 15.36
C SER A 286 5.16 0.94 15.47
N LYS A 287 4.43 1.74 14.68
CA LYS A 287 4.45 3.20 14.67
C LYS A 287 3.18 3.75 15.28
N SER A 288 3.27 4.92 15.90
CA SER A 288 2.07 5.63 16.38
C SER A 288 1.20 6.04 15.20
N ILE A 289 -0.12 5.82 15.34
CA ILE A 289 -1.11 6.18 14.34
C ILE A 289 -1.63 7.59 14.64
N LEU A 290 -1.59 8.46 13.63
CA LEU A 290 -2.17 9.79 13.73
C LEU A 290 -3.68 9.76 13.50
N VAL A 291 -4.44 10.45 14.34
CA VAL A 291 -5.90 10.60 14.27
C VAL A 291 -6.22 12.08 14.23
N VAL A 292 -6.99 12.53 13.25
CA VAL A 292 -7.37 13.95 13.10
C VAL A 292 -8.87 14.08 13.28
N LEU A 293 -9.26 14.92 14.24
CA LEU A 293 -10.65 15.25 14.48
C LEU A 293 -11.01 16.52 13.72
N HIS A 294 -11.92 16.42 12.76
CA HIS A 294 -12.42 17.54 11.98
C HIS A 294 -13.81 17.95 12.49
N ALA A 295 -14.10 19.25 12.51
CA ALA A 295 -15.48 19.67 12.65
C ALA A 295 -16.34 19.05 11.53
N LYS A 296 -17.53 18.56 11.86
CA LYS A 296 -18.38 17.81 10.93
C LYS A 296 -18.59 18.52 9.59
N ASP A 297 -18.82 19.81 9.62
CA ASP A 297 -19.09 20.63 8.44
C ASP A 297 -17.86 20.83 7.55
N SER A 298 -16.65 20.70 8.09
CA SER A 298 -15.38 20.85 7.35
C SER A 298 -14.80 19.52 6.87
N PHE A 299 -15.27 18.39 7.39
CA PHE A 299 -14.70 17.07 7.14
C PHE A 299 -14.56 16.71 5.65
N GLN A 300 -15.66 16.88 4.88
CA GLN A 300 -15.62 16.62 3.43
C GLN A 300 -14.64 17.52 2.69
N GLY A 301 -14.62 18.81 3.02
CA GLY A 301 -13.70 19.77 2.40
C GLY A 301 -12.25 19.47 2.70
N ALA A 302 -11.96 19.01 3.92
CA ALA A 302 -10.61 18.65 4.36
C ALA A 302 -10.11 17.35 3.73
N THR A 303 -10.97 16.33 3.71
CA THR A 303 -10.59 14.96 3.32
C THR A 303 -10.84 14.64 1.85
N GLY A 304 -11.84 15.29 1.23
CA GLY A 304 -12.37 14.90 -0.09
C GLY A 304 -13.22 13.63 -0.06
N SER A 305 -13.63 13.17 1.13
CA SER A 305 -14.46 11.98 1.31
C SER A 305 -15.88 12.17 0.77
N PRO A 306 -16.59 11.07 0.41
CA PRO A 306 -18.01 11.14 0.08
C PRO A 306 -18.86 11.65 1.25
N ALA A 307 -20.04 12.23 0.94
CA ALA A 307 -20.95 12.78 1.95
C ALA A 307 -21.48 11.77 2.97
N TRP A 308 -21.45 10.50 2.63
CA TRP A 308 -21.90 9.38 3.46
C TRP A 308 -20.80 8.78 4.35
N ALA A 309 -19.55 9.24 4.23
CA ALA A 309 -18.45 8.68 5.01
C ALA A 309 -18.51 9.17 6.46
N ASP A 310 -18.57 8.25 7.40
CA ASP A 310 -18.56 8.49 8.84
C ASP A 310 -17.15 8.65 9.41
N GLY A 311 -16.13 8.22 8.68
CA GLY A 311 -14.71 8.30 8.99
C GLY A 311 -13.89 7.95 7.75
N LEU A 312 -12.59 8.03 7.85
CA LEU A 312 -11.66 7.68 6.78
C LEU A 312 -10.29 7.34 7.34
N TYR A 313 -9.76 6.17 7.03
CA TYR A 313 -8.33 5.95 7.03
C TYR A 313 -7.73 6.41 5.69
N ASP A 314 -6.82 7.36 5.73
CA ASP A 314 -6.11 7.87 4.57
C ASP A 314 -4.76 7.15 4.41
N PRO A 315 -4.63 6.17 3.51
CA PRO A 315 -3.40 5.39 3.35
C PRO A 315 -2.24 6.21 2.78
N ALA A 316 -2.54 7.29 2.04
CA ALA A 316 -1.51 8.16 1.47
C ALA A 316 -0.85 9.06 2.53
N LEU A 317 -1.57 9.40 3.58
CA LEU A 317 -1.09 10.23 4.69
C LEU A 317 -0.87 9.41 5.98
N GLY A 318 -1.23 8.12 5.98
CA GLY A 318 -1.06 7.22 7.12
C GLY A 318 -1.86 7.60 8.36
N ARG A 319 -3.07 8.18 8.19
CA ARG A 319 -3.86 8.73 9.31
C ARG A 319 -5.34 8.40 9.26
N ILE A 320 -5.96 8.32 10.44
CA ILE A 320 -7.40 8.22 10.61
C ILE A 320 -7.97 9.64 10.68
N GLN A 321 -9.07 9.91 9.99
CA GLN A 321 -9.75 11.20 10.00
C GLN A 321 -11.21 11.01 10.35
N ILE A 322 -11.69 11.71 11.38
CA ILE A 322 -13.03 11.53 11.95
C ILE A 322 -13.76 12.89 11.99
N PRO A 323 -15.01 12.97 11.48
CA PRO A 323 -15.86 14.13 11.75
C PRO A 323 -16.37 14.08 13.19
N THR A 324 -16.28 15.18 13.92
CA THR A 324 -16.78 15.32 15.28
C THR A 324 -17.81 16.41 15.41
N GLN A 325 -18.60 16.35 16.48
CA GLN A 325 -19.51 17.42 16.92
C GLN A 325 -19.05 17.96 18.29
N GLY A 326 -17.73 17.94 18.51
CA GLY A 326 -17.16 18.34 19.78
C GLY A 326 -17.70 17.49 20.95
N ALA A 327 -18.01 18.13 22.06
CA ALA A 327 -18.50 17.47 23.27
C ALA A 327 -19.86 16.74 23.10
N THR A 328 -20.57 16.97 21.99
CA THR A 328 -21.86 16.32 21.68
C THR A 328 -21.71 15.05 20.85
N THR A 329 -20.48 14.64 20.51
CA THR A 329 -20.20 13.44 19.74
C THR A 329 -20.63 12.19 20.52
N ASP A 330 -21.49 11.35 19.92
CA ASP A 330 -21.95 10.11 20.55
C ASP A 330 -20.79 9.12 20.69
N ARG A 331 -20.51 8.67 21.92
CA ARG A 331 -19.37 7.79 22.23
C ARG A 331 -19.52 6.41 21.58
N LYS A 332 -20.75 5.89 21.41
CA LYS A 332 -20.94 4.56 20.79
C LYS A 332 -20.68 4.63 19.29
N TRP A 333 -21.20 5.68 18.64
CA TRP A 333 -20.88 5.94 17.25
C TRP A 333 -19.38 6.15 17.05
N LEU A 334 -18.75 6.96 17.89
CA LEU A 334 -17.31 7.24 17.84
C LEU A 334 -16.48 5.94 17.98
N ALA A 335 -16.84 5.07 18.94
CA ALA A 335 -16.16 3.80 19.13
C ALA A 335 -16.31 2.89 17.90
N LYS A 336 -17.52 2.80 17.33
CA LYS A 336 -17.78 2.02 16.11
C LYS A 336 -16.88 2.48 14.96
N VAL A 337 -16.88 3.78 14.69
CA VAL A 337 -16.11 4.35 13.56
C VAL A 337 -14.60 4.20 13.80
N LEU A 338 -14.10 4.54 14.99
CA LEU A 338 -12.68 4.43 15.32
C LEU A 338 -12.17 2.99 15.22
N ARG A 339 -12.93 2.00 15.67
CA ARG A 339 -12.57 0.59 15.55
C ARG A 339 -12.50 0.15 14.10
N HIS A 340 -13.44 0.59 13.27
CA HIS A 340 -13.47 0.31 11.84
C HIS A 340 -12.24 0.92 11.13
N GLU A 341 -11.98 2.22 11.32
CA GLU A 341 -10.86 2.91 10.70
C GLU A 341 -9.49 2.41 11.20
N TYR A 342 -9.42 1.98 12.47
CA TYR A 342 -8.22 1.35 13.01
C TYR A 342 -7.88 0.03 12.28
N VAL A 343 -8.88 -0.77 11.89
CA VAL A 343 -8.59 -1.99 11.12
C VAL A 343 -7.99 -1.68 9.76
N HIS A 344 -8.44 -0.62 9.08
CA HIS A 344 -7.80 -0.18 7.84
C HIS A 344 -6.33 0.23 8.06
N ALA A 345 -6.04 0.96 9.15
CA ALA A 345 -4.67 1.31 9.52
C ALA A 345 -3.83 0.06 9.82
N LEU A 346 -4.39 -0.91 10.54
CA LEU A 346 -3.75 -2.20 10.86
C LEU A 346 -3.43 -3.02 9.60
N LEU A 347 -4.37 -3.13 8.67
CA LEU A 347 -4.20 -3.84 7.39
C LEU A 347 -3.17 -3.14 6.51
N HIS A 348 -3.18 -1.82 6.49
CA HIS A 348 -2.18 -1.03 5.76
C HIS A 348 -0.77 -1.23 6.33
N ASP A 349 -0.61 -1.19 7.66
CA ASP A 349 0.68 -1.49 8.31
C ASP A 349 1.15 -2.92 8.02
N ARG A 350 0.22 -3.90 8.10
CA ARG A 350 0.51 -5.32 7.85
C ARG A 350 0.94 -5.62 6.42
N LEU A 351 0.34 -4.95 5.43
CA LEU A 351 0.57 -5.19 4.00
C LEU A 351 1.65 -4.26 3.40
N GLY A 352 1.95 -3.14 4.06
CA GLY A 352 2.89 -2.15 3.55
C GLY A 352 2.47 -1.60 2.18
N THR A 353 3.41 -1.50 1.25
CA THR A 353 3.17 -1.00 -0.12
C THR A 353 2.26 -1.91 -0.95
N SER A 354 2.01 -3.13 -0.49
CA SER A 354 1.06 -4.06 -1.13
C SER A 354 -0.39 -3.88 -0.67
N SER A 355 -0.67 -2.90 0.20
CA SER A 355 -2.04 -2.62 0.68
C SER A 355 -3.03 -2.33 -0.45
N GLY A 356 -2.56 -1.72 -1.55
CA GLY A 356 -3.36 -1.50 -2.76
C GLY A 356 -3.77 -2.77 -3.53
N ALA A 357 -3.16 -3.92 -3.23
CA ALA A 357 -3.54 -5.21 -3.80
C ALA A 357 -4.68 -5.90 -3.00
N LEU A 358 -5.04 -5.37 -1.82
CA LEU A 358 -6.14 -5.90 -1.02
C LEU A 358 -7.47 -5.54 -1.69
N PRO A 359 -8.31 -6.53 -2.07
CA PRO A 359 -9.64 -6.24 -2.61
C PRO A 359 -10.48 -5.41 -1.64
N THR A 360 -11.19 -4.39 -2.14
CA THR A 360 -11.99 -3.50 -1.28
C THR A 360 -13.03 -4.28 -0.48
N TRP A 361 -13.70 -5.28 -1.08
CA TRP A 361 -14.66 -6.11 -0.34
C TRP A 361 -14.02 -6.84 0.86
N LEU A 362 -12.77 -7.30 0.73
CA LEU A 362 -12.07 -7.97 1.83
C LEU A 362 -11.56 -6.97 2.86
N ASN A 363 -11.10 -5.81 2.43
CA ASN A 363 -10.68 -4.72 3.30
C ASN A 363 -11.82 -4.23 4.21
N GLU A 364 -12.97 -3.89 3.59
CA GLU A 364 -14.16 -3.44 4.30
C GLU A 364 -14.76 -4.55 5.17
N GLY A 365 -14.84 -5.77 4.62
CA GLY A 365 -15.35 -6.91 5.35
C GLY A 365 -14.52 -7.25 6.60
N LEU A 366 -13.19 -7.19 6.51
CA LEU A 366 -12.31 -7.37 7.67
C LEU A 366 -12.48 -6.24 8.69
N ALA A 367 -12.62 -4.98 8.23
CA ALA A 367 -12.87 -3.86 9.11
C ALA A 367 -14.16 -4.08 9.92
N MET A 368 -15.25 -4.49 9.28
CA MET A 368 -16.52 -4.78 9.94
C MET A 368 -16.44 -5.98 10.89
N GLN A 369 -15.81 -7.10 10.48
CA GLN A 369 -15.72 -8.32 11.27
C GLN A 369 -14.80 -8.18 12.49
N LEU A 370 -13.71 -7.43 12.38
CA LEU A 370 -12.74 -7.24 13.46
C LEU A 370 -13.19 -6.14 14.43
N ALA A 371 -13.83 -5.07 13.92
CA ALA A 371 -14.43 -4.04 14.77
C ALA A 371 -15.52 -4.61 15.69
N GLY A 372 -16.22 -5.64 15.25
CA GLY A 372 -17.16 -6.39 16.06
C GLY A 372 -18.49 -5.68 16.32
N ASP A 373 -18.79 -4.65 15.56
CA ASP A 373 -19.99 -3.86 15.75
C ASP A 373 -21.18 -4.41 14.95
N ALA A 374 -22.38 -4.27 15.51
CA ALA A 374 -23.61 -4.53 14.79
C ALA A 374 -23.82 -3.44 13.72
N TRP A 375 -24.28 -3.86 12.57
CA TRP A 375 -24.65 -2.98 11.44
C TRP A 375 -26.15 -3.15 11.15
N PRO A 376 -27.05 -2.53 11.96
CA PRO A 376 -28.49 -2.73 11.83
C PRO A 376 -29.02 -2.38 10.44
N GLU A 377 -28.41 -1.42 9.75
CA GLU A 377 -28.76 -1.02 8.40
C GLU A 377 -28.53 -2.15 7.40
N LEU A 378 -27.48 -2.96 7.62
CA LEU A 378 -27.20 -4.11 6.78
C LEU A 378 -28.14 -5.28 7.07
N ASP A 379 -28.48 -5.51 8.34
CA ASP A 379 -29.46 -6.53 8.73
C ASP A 379 -30.85 -6.21 8.15
N GLN A 380 -31.22 -4.92 8.16
CA GLN A 380 -32.48 -4.47 7.52
C GLN A 380 -32.42 -4.61 5.99
N ALA A 381 -31.29 -4.28 5.37
CA ALA A 381 -31.11 -4.47 3.92
C ALA A 381 -31.18 -5.94 3.50
N MET A 382 -30.69 -6.87 4.34
CA MET A 382 -30.76 -8.30 4.07
C MET A 382 -32.18 -8.83 3.92
N SER A 383 -33.17 -8.23 4.55
CA SER A 383 -34.58 -8.64 4.42
C SER A 383 -35.27 -8.18 3.14
N GLY A 384 -34.62 -7.30 2.36
CA GLY A 384 -35.14 -6.77 1.08
C GLY A 384 -34.80 -7.64 -0.13
N ASP A 385 -35.29 -7.23 -1.29
CA ASP A 385 -34.90 -7.82 -2.57
C ASP A 385 -33.54 -7.24 -3.00
N ILE A 386 -32.49 -8.02 -2.79
CA ILE A 386 -31.10 -7.60 -3.05
C ILE A 386 -30.63 -8.23 -4.36
N LYS A 387 -30.20 -7.39 -5.31
CA LYS A 387 -29.46 -7.85 -6.46
C LYS A 387 -27.99 -7.95 -6.10
N VAL A 388 -27.49 -9.17 -5.96
CA VAL A 388 -26.08 -9.46 -5.59
C VAL A 388 -25.13 -8.96 -6.67
N ILE A 389 -24.05 -8.33 -6.23
CA ILE A 389 -22.94 -7.86 -7.08
C ILE A 389 -21.83 -8.93 -7.02
N PRO A 390 -21.35 -9.46 -8.16
CA PRO A 390 -20.23 -10.39 -8.12
C PRO A 390 -19.00 -9.78 -7.44
N LEU A 391 -18.40 -10.50 -6.46
CA LEU A 391 -17.29 -10.00 -5.63
C LEU A 391 -16.10 -9.45 -6.44
N ILE A 392 -15.88 -9.98 -7.64
CA ILE A 392 -14.81 -9.48 -8.53
C ILE A 392 -15.02 -8.01 -8.94
N TYR A 393 -16.28 -7.53 -9.01
CA TYR A 393 -16.57 -6.12 -9.26
C TYR A 393 -16.45 -5.25 -8.01
N LEU A 394 -16.37 -5.86 -6.85
CA LEU A 394 -16.15 -5.21 -5.56
C LEU A 394 -14.66 -5.19 -5.13
N GLU A 395 -13.74 -5.61 -6.00
CA GLU A 395 -12.30 -5.54 -5.73
C GLU A 395 -11.75 -4.11 -5.83
N GLY A 396 -12.31 -3.29 -6.74
CA GLY A 396 -11.87 -1.92 -6.98
C GLY A 396 -12.48 -0.90 -6.01
N SER A 397 -12.12 0.38 -6.19
CA SER A 397 -12.60 1.49 -5.35
C SER A 397 -14.13 1.69 -5.42
N TRP A 398 -14.75 1.92 -4.28
CA TRP A 398 -16.19 2.19 -4.13
C TRP A 398 -16.56 3.68 -4.07
N GLY A 399 -15.59 4.58 -4.12
CA GLY A 399 -15.82 6.03 -3.97
C GLY A 399 -16.77 6.65 -5.00
N ALA A 400 -17.00 5.98 -6.14
CA ALA A 400 -17.93 6.41 -7.18
C ALA A 400 -19.28 5.63 -7.16
N LEU A 401 -19.49 4.72 -6.21
CA LEU A 401 -20.73 3.96 -6.12
C LEU A 401 -21.87 4.87 -5.60
N PRO A 402 -23.08 4.75 -6.16
CA PRO A 402 -24.28 5.35 -5.57
C PRO A 402 -24.50 4.82 -4.14
N ALA A 403 -25.06 5.65 -3.25
CA ALA A 403 -25.27 5.26 -1.85
C ALA A 403 -26.03 3.93 -1.66
N SER A 404 -27.06 3.69 -2.47
CA SER A 404 -27.81 2.41 -2.46
C SER A 404 -26.96 1.20 -2.83
N THR A 405 -26.06 1.37 -3.80
CA THR A 405 -25.14 0.30 -4.24
C THR A 405 -24.03 0.09 -3.20
N SER A 406 -23.55 1.17 -2.55
CA SER A 406 -22.57 1.07 -1.47
C SER A 406 -23.12 0.25 -0.30
N THR A 407 -24.37 0.46 0.11
CA THR A 407 -24.99 -0.36 1.18
C THR A 407 -24.97 -1.85 0.84
N VAL A 408 -25.30 -2.22 -0.39
CA VAL A 408 -25.23 -3.63 -0.84
C VAL A 408 -23.79 -4.13 -0.85
N ALA A 409 -22.83 -3.34 -1.33
CA ALA A 409 -21.41 -3.70 -1.35
C ALA A 409 -20.86 -3.96 0.06
N TYR A 410 -21.19 -3.12 1.06
CA TYR A 410 -20.82 -3.34 2.46
C TYR A 410 -21.46 -4.61 3.02
N LEU A 411 -22.74 -4.86 2.74
CA LEU A 411 -23.42 -6.07 3.15
C LEU A 411 -22.72 -7.33 2.61
N GLU A 412 -22.43 -7.35 1.33
CA GLU A 412 -21.75 -8.47 0.67
C GLU A 412 -20.32 -8.65 1.18
N ALA A 413 -19.57 -7.57 1.34
CA ALA A 413 -18.22 -7.57 1.91
C ALA A 413 -18.20 -8.20 3.31
N ASN A 414 -19.10 -7.75 4.19
CA ASN A 414 -19.26 -8.29 5.54
C ASN A 414 -19.60 -9.78 5.51
N SER A 415 -20.58 -10.17 4.71
CA SER A 415 -21.04 -11.56 4.58
C SER A 415 -19.99 -12.48 3.97
N ALA A 416 -19.31 -12.05 2.90
CA ALA A 416 -18.28 -12.84 2.23
C ALA A 416 -17.05 -13.04 3.13
N THR A 417 -16.66 -11.99 3.88
CA THR A 417 -15.55 -12.07 4.82
C THR A 417 -15.91 -12.94 6.03
N ARG A 418 -17.14 -12.84 6.55
CA ARG A 418 -17.62 -13.75 7.58
C ARG A 418 -17.55 -15.21 7.12
N TYR A 419 -18.07 -15.51 5.92
CA TYR A 419 -17.97 -16.85 5.33
C TYR A 419 -16.53 -17.34 5.20
N LEU A 420 -15.60 -16.47 4.76
CA LEU A 420 -14.17 -16.77 4.68
C LEU A 420 -13.61 -17.15 6.06
N ILE A 421 -13.91 -16.37 7.09
CA ILE A 421 -13.44 -16.59 8.46
C ILE A 421 -14.06 -17.86 9.05
N GLU A 422 -15.35 -18.11 8.86
CA GLU A 422 -16.03 -19.31 9.33
C GLU A 422 -15.47 -20.59 8.70
N ARG A 423 -15.08 -20.52 7.43
CA ARG A 423 -14.62 -21.69 6.67
C ARG A 423 -13.14 -22.02 6.85
N TRP A 424 -12.27 -21.01 6.93
CA TRP A 424 -10.81 -21.19 6.98
C TRP A 424 -10.16 -20.55 8.21
N GLY A 425 -10.94 -19.89 9.05
CA GLY A 425 -10.43 -19.19 10.24
C GLY A 425 -9.59 -17.96 9.92
N MET A 426 -9.12 -17.29 10.95
CA MET A 426 -8.17 -16.19 10.80
C MET A 426 -6.81 -16.64 10.20
N ALA A 427 -6.45 -17.90 10.36
CA ALA A 427 -5.25 -18.46 9.72
C ALA A 427 -5.37 -18.45 8.19
N GLY A 428 -6.55 -18.78 7.64
CA GLY A 428 -6.80 -18.66 6.20
C GLY A 428 -6.73 -17.23 5.70
N VAL A 429 -7.26 -16.27 6.46
CA VAL A 429 -7.12 -14.84 6.18
C VAL A 429 -5.64 -14.43 6.14
N ASP A 430 -4.84 -14.82 7.15
CA ASP A 430 -3.40 -14.49 7.21
C ASP A 430 -2.62 -15.07 6.01
N GLU A 431 -2.93 -16.29 5.57
CA GLU A 431 -2.32 -16.87 4.37
C GLU A 431 -2.68 -16.11 3.08
N LEU A 432 -3.92 -15.62 2.95
CA LEU A 432 -4.30 -14.75 1.83
C LEU A 432 -3.54 -13.43 1.87
N LEU A 433 -3.48 -12.78 3.04
CA LEU A 433 -2.75 -11.52 3.19
C LEU A 433 -1.25 -11.68 2.89
N LYS A 434 -0.62 -12.78 3.32
CA LYS A 434 0.77 -13.10 2.95
C LYS A 434 0.96 -13.26 1.44
N ALA A 435 0.01 -13.90 0.75
CA ALA A 435 0.06 -14.02 -0.71
C ALA A 435 -0.08 -12.66 -1.39
N LEU A 436 -1.02 -11.81 -0.93
CA LEU A 436 -1.21 -10.46 -1.46
C LEU A 436 0.01 -9.56 -1.23
N GLN A 437 0.74 -9.74 -0.13
CA GLN A 437 2.02 -9.05 0.10
C GLN A 437 3.06 -9.35 -0.99
N THR A 438 3.00 -10.53 -1.60
CA THR A 438 3.89 -10.93 -2.71
C THR A 438 3.32 -10.58 -4.09
N LYS A 439 2.37 -9.64 -4.14
CA LYS A 439 1.71 -9.16 -5.37
C LYS A 439 0.89 -10.24 -6.11
N SER A 440 0.45 -11.29 -5.41
CA SER A 440 -0.51 -12.23 -5.96
C SER A 440 -1.87 -11.56 -6.16
N THR A 441 -2.61 -11.97 -7.20
CA THR A 441 -4.03 -11.60 -7.32
C THR A 441 -4.87 -12.35 -6.29
N MET A 442 -6.07 -11.85 -5.95
CA MET A 442 -6.98 -12.55 -5.04
C MET A 442 -7.34 -13.96 -5.55
N ALA A 443 -7.55 -14.12 -6.86
CA ALA A 443 -7.81 -15.40 -7.49
C ALA A 443 -6.64 -16.40 -7.28
N ALA A 444 -5.41 -15.95 -7.50
CA ALA A 444 -4.22 -16.78 -7.29
C ALA A 444 -3.99 -17.09 -5.79
N ALA A 445 -4.26 -16.13 -4.90
CA ALA A 445 -4.16 -16.32 -3.45
C ALA A 445 -5.16 -17.38 -2.96
N LEU A 446 -6.43 -17.31 -3.36
CA LEU A 446 -7.45 -18.31 -3.05
C LEU A 446 -7.04 -19.70 -3.55
N GLN A 447 -6.62 -19.80 -4.81
CA GLN A 447 -6.22 -21.07 -5.41
C GLN A 447 -5.02 -21.70 -4.73
N ASN A 448 -3.98 -20.92 -4.45
CA ASN A 448 -2.70 -21.42 -3.95
C ASN A 448 -2.67 -21.64 -2.44
N LYS A 449 -3.48 -20.88 -1.68
CA LYS A 449 -3.46 -20.90 -0.22
C LYS A 449 -4.66 -21.60 0.42
N LEU A 450 -5.83 -21.49 -0.21
CA LEU A 450 -7.07 -22.09 0.30
C LEU A 450 -7.57 -23.23 -0.58
N PHE A 451 -6.89 -23.52 -1.68
CA PHE A 451 -7.20 -24.61 -2.62
C PHE A 451 -8.62 -24.54 -3.20
N ILE A 452 -9.09 -23.29 -3.42
CA ILE A 452 -10.41 -23.01 -4.00
C ILE A 452 -10.29 -21.96 -5.10
N SER A 453 -10.98 -22.15 -6.24
CA SER A 453 -11.04 -21.11 -7.27
C SER A 453 -11.90 -19.93 -6.80
N TYR A 454 -11.71 -18.74 -7.39
CA TYR A 454 -12.51 -17.56 -7.03
C TYR A 454 -14.01 -17.77 -7.35
N GLU A 455 -14.33 -18.44 -8.46
CA GLU A 455 -15.69 -18.80 -8.81
C GLU A 455 -16.33 -19.76 -7.81
N GLN A 456 -15.57 -20.77 -7.38
CA GLN A 456 -16.05 -21.71 -6.36
C GLN A 456 -16.28 -21.02 -5.02
N PHE A 457 -15.36 -20.13 -4.60
CA PHE A 457 -15.51 -19.33 -3.40
C PHE A 457 -16.78 -18.47 -3.48
N HIS A 458 -16.95 -17.72 -4.57
CA HIS A 458 -18.12 -16.86 -4.79
C HIS A 458 -19.43 -17.65 -4.76
N ARG A 459 -19.52 -18.78 -5.47
CA ARG A 459 -20.71 -19.63 -5.48
C ARG A 459 -21.05 -20.18 -4.10
N GLN A 460 -20.06 -20.74 -3.37
CA GLN A 460 -20.30 -21.31 -2.05
C GLN A 460 -20.68 -20.25 -1.02
N TRP A 461 -20.07 -19.07 -1.11
CA TRP A 461 -20.49 -17.93 -0.29
C TRP A 461 -21.93 -17.52 -0.60
N LEU A 462 -22.30 -17.40 -1.88
CA LEU A 462 -23.65 -17.01 -2.29
C LEU A 462 -24.70 -18.00 -1.79
N GLU A 463 -24.45 -19.29 -1.89
CA GLU A 463 -25.32 -20.32 -1.31
C GLU A 463 -25.48 -20.20 0.21
N SER A 464 -24.41 -19.81 0.91
CA SER A 464 -24.45 -19.53 2.34
C SER A 464 -25.22 -18.23 2.65
N PHE A 465 -25.00 -17.20 1.85
CA PHE A 465 -25.66 -15.91 1.98
C PHE A 465 -27.18 -16.02 1.80
N GLU A 466 -27.64 -16.72 0.76
CA GLU A 466 -29.05 -16.95 0.50
C GLU A 466 -29.73 -17.77 1.58
N ARG A 467 -29.06 -18.80 2.11
CA ARG A 467 -29.59 -19.59 3.25
C ARG A 467 -29.77 -18.78 4.52
N ASN A 468 -28.93 -17.79 4.77
CA ASN A 468 -29.02 -16.95 5.97
C ASN A 468 -30.05 -15.81 5.82
N ARG A 469 -30.64 -15.61 4.62
CA ARG A 469 -31.72 -14.67 4.35
C ARG A 469 -33.12 -15.27 4.57
N LEU A 470 -33.24 -16.60 4.52
CA LEU A 470 -34.48 -17.35 4.77
C LEU A 470 -34.68 -17.63 6.25
#